data_b1157a958b98e17a53094e7bbb39e265
#
_entry.id   b1157a958b98e17a53094e7bbb39e265
#
_cell.length_a   1.000
_cell.length_b   1.000
_cell.length_c   1.000
_cell.angle_alpha   90.00
_cell.angle_beta   90.00
_cell.angle_gamma   90.00
#
_symmetry.space_group_name_H-M   'P 1'
#
loop_
_entity.id
_entity.type
_entity.pdbx_description
1 polymer ?
#
loop_
_entity_poly.entity_id
_entity_poly.type
_entity_poly.pdbx_seq_one_letter_code
_entity_poly.pdbx_strand_id
1 'polypeptide(L)'
;MSDCLFCKILSGQISATITYRDDDVVAFKDIGPKAPMHELVIPTRHIPNLVEAKPEDATLLGKLMLVAAQRAREAGFAESGFRVAMNAGPDAGQSVPHLHLHVLAGRPLGWPPG
;
A
#
# COMPACT_ATOMS: atom_id res chain seq x y z
N MET A 1 0.17 22.54 -4.22
CA MET A 1 1.36 21.92 -3.69
C MET A 1 1.01 21.01 -2.55
N SER A 2 1.46 19.80 -2.58
CA SER A 2 1.05 18.82 -1.60
C SER A 2 2.10 18.66 -0.50
N ASP A 3 1.63 18.60 0.76
CA ASP A 3 2.48 18.18 1.88
C ASP A 3 2.47 16.68 2.06
N CYS A 4 1.80 15.96 1.18
CA CYS A 4 1.68 14.52 1.27
C CYS A 4 3.01 13.83 1.03
N LEU A 5 3.45 13.02 2.00
CA LEU A 5 4.69 12.26 1.90
C LEU A 5 4.69 11.36 0.65
N PHE A 6 3.59 10.69 0.38
CA PHE A 6 3.51 9.75 -0.75
C PHE A 6 3.46 10.49 -2.09
N CYS A 7 2.80 11.65 -2.15
CA CYS A 7 2.87 12.47 -3.36
C CYS A 7 4.30 12.92 -3.64
N LYS A 8 5.08 13.19 -2.60
CA LYS A 8 6.50 13.55 -2.75
C LYS A 8 7.34 12.37 -3.22
N ILE A 9 7.01 11.15 -2.79
CA ILE A 9 7.65 9.94 -3.31
C ILE A 9 7.30 9.75 -4.79
N LEU A 10 6.03 9.95 -5.16
CA LEU A 10 5.58 9.81 -6.55
C LEU A 10 6.29 10.80 -7.47
N SER A 11 6.54 12.01 -6.99
CA SER A 11 7.20 13.06 -7.79
C SER A 11 8.73 12.94 -7.78
N GLY A 12 9.30 12.06 -6.96
CA GLY A 12 10.74 11.91 -6.84
C GLY A 12 11.41 12.88 -5.88
N GLN A 13 10.64 13.72 -5.17
CA GLN A 13 11.21 14.64 -4.18
C GLN A 13 11.78 13.90 -2.98
N ILE A 14 11.19 12.76 -2.63
CA ILE A 14 11.66 11.89 -1.54
C ILE A 14 11.95 10.53 -2.13
N SER A 15 13.11 9.96 -1.82
CA SER A 15 13.51 8.65 -2.32
C SER A 15 12.73 7.54 -1.64
N ALA A 16 12.45 6.49 -2.39
CA ALA A 16 11.89 5.24 -1.86
C ALA A 16 12.37 4.10 -2.75
N THR A 17 12.38 2.89 -2.20
CA THR A 17 12.72 1.71 -2.99
C THR A 17 11.46 1.25 -3.72
N ILE A 18 11.32 1.68 -4.96
CA ILE A 18 10.17 1.37 -5.80
C ILE A 18 10.30 -0.08 -6.28
N THR A 19 9.25 -0.87 -6.07
CA THR A 19 9.20 -2.27 -6.48
C THR A 19 8.25 -2.53 -7.64
N TYR A 20 7.33 -1.60 -7.89
CA TYR A 20 6.38 -1.68 -9.00
C TYR A 20 5.92 -0.26 -9.36
N ARG A 21 5.73 -0.02 -10.64
CA ARG A 21 5.20 1.27 -11.11
C ARG A 21 4.46 1.11 -12.42
N ASP A 22 3.27 1.68 -12.49
CA ASP A 22 2.58 1.95 -13.75
C ASP A 22 1.89 3.32 -13.64
N ASP A 23 1.05 3.66 -14.60
CA ASP A 23 0.42 4.99 -14.62
C ASP A 23 -0.52 5.23 -13.44
N ASP A 24 -1.07 4.16 -12.87
CA ASP A 24 -2.13 4.28 -11.85
C ASP A 24 -1.66 3.89 -10.45
N VAL A 25 -0.65 3.02 -10.34
CA VAL A 25 -0.27 2.37 -9.09
C VAL A 25 1.25 2.33 -8.95
N VAL A 26 1.72 2.59 -7.74
CA VAL A 26 3.14 2.44 -7.39
C VAL A 26 3.23 1.61 -6.11
N ALA A 27 4.20 0.72 -6.05
CA ALA A 27 4.52 -0.02 -4.83
C ALA A 27 5.96 0.27 -4.43
N PHE A 28 6.22 0.34 -3.12
CA PHE A 28 7.55 0.58 -2.59
C PHE A 28 7.69 -0.03 -1.20
N LYS A 29 8.94 -0.23 -0.78
CA LYS A 29 9.22 -0.84 0.52
C LYS A 29 8.95 0.15 1.64
N ASP A 30 8.31 -0.33 2.70
CA ASP A 30 8.14 0.44 3.94
C ASP A 30 9.50 0.58 4.61
N ILE A 31 9.87 1.79 5.03
CA ILE A 31 11.14 2.04 5.68
C ILE A 31 11.20 1.56 7.12
N GLY A 32 10.05 1.27 7.72
CA GLY A 32 9.95 0.69 9.06
C GLY A 32 9.24 -0.66 9.01
N PRO A 33 9.80 -1.68 8.33
CA PRO A 33 9.07 -2.90 8.05
C PRO A 33 8.67 -3.64 9.33
N LYS A 34 7.44 -4.18 9.31
CA LYS A 34 6.87 -4.95 10.41
C LYS A 34 6.88 -6.46 10.12
N ALA A 35 7.41 -6.84 8.96
CA ALA A 35 7.53 -8.23 8.51
C ALA A 35 8.71 -8.31 7.54
N PRO A 36 9.25 -9.51 7.26
CA PRO A 36 10.34 -9.66 6.28
C PRO A 36 10.01 -9.08 4.92
N MET A 37 8.75 -9.18 4.46
CA MET A 37 8.24 -8.39 3.36
C MET A 37 7.23 -7.41 3.92
N HIS A 38 7.43 -6.12 3.67
CA HIS A 38 6.46 -5.08 4.01
C HIS A 38 6.54 -4.01 2.93
N GLU A 39 5.59 -4.04 2.01
CA GLU A 39 5.50 -3.06 0.94
C GLU A 39 4.21 -2.26 1.06
N LEU A 40 4.24 -1.06 0.52
CA LEU A 40 3.07 -0.19 0.42
C LEU A 40 2.66 -0.11 -1.04
N VAL A 41 1.35 -0.17 -1.29
CA VAL A 41 0.80 -0.05 -2.64
C VAL A 41 -0.13 1.15 -2.63
N ILE A 42 0.17 2.12 -3.48
CA ILE A 42 -0.56 3.39 -3.49
C ILE A 42 -1.06 3.74 -4.89
N PRO A 43 -2.18 4.46 -4.98
CA PRO A 43 -2.58 5.06 -6.26
C PRO A 43 -1.71 6.27 -6.56
N THR A 44 -1.49 6.55 -7.85
CA THR A 44 -0.78 7.77 -8.25
C THR A 44 -1.65 9.00 -8.03
N ARG A 45 -2.98 8.84 -8.05
CA ARG A 45 -3.92 9.90 -7.74
C ARG A 45 -4.07 10.02 -6.23
N HIS A 46 -4.04 11.23 -5.71
CA HIS A 46 -4.16 11.47 -4.28
C HIS A 46 -5.61 11.27 -3.81
N ILE A 47 -5.85 10.20 -3.08
CA ILE A 47 -7.11 9.93 -2.37
C ILE A 47 -6.72 9.85 -0.90
N PRO A 48 -7.27 10.67 -0.01
CA PRO A 48 -6.80 10.69 1.38
C PRO A 48 -6.99 9.37 2.12
N ASN A 49 -8.14 8.73 1.97
CA ASN A 49 -8.40 7.42 2.56
C ASN A 49 -9.63 6.78 1.90
N LEU A 50 -9.98 5.59 2.36
CA LEU A 50 -11.06 4.81 1.75
C LEU A 50 -12.43 5.50 1.84
N VAL A 51 -12.66 6.30 2.88
CA VAL A 51 -13.94 7.01 3.04
C VAL A 51 -14.14 8.02 1.91
N GLU A 52 -13.03 8.60 1.39
CA GLU A 52 -13.08 9.58 0.32
C GLU A 52 -13.15 8.96 -1.07
N ALA A 53 -12.98 7.65 -1.18
CA ALA A 53 -13.10 6.95 -2.46
C ALA A 53 -14.55 6.93 -2.90
N LYS A 54 -14.77 6.96 -4.22
CA LYS A 54 -16.08 7.05 -4.84
C LYS A 54 -16.36 5.78 -5.66
N PRO A 55 -17.63 5.53 -6.04
CA PRO A 55 -17.95 4.35 -6.87
C PRO A 55 -17.14 4.26 -8.15
N GLU A 56 -16.81 5.39 -8.78
CA GLU A 56 -15.99 5.40 -9.99
C GLU A 56 -14.54 5.00 -9.73
N ASP A 57 -14.11 4.91 -8.48
CA ASP A 57 -12.77 4.44 -8.10
C ASP A 57 -12.69 2.92 -7.97
N ALA A 58 -13.77 2.19 -8.21
CA ALA A 58 -13.83 0.75 -8.01
C ALA A 58 -12.74 0.00 -8.78
N THR A 59 -12.53 0.36 -10.04
CA THR A 59 -11.50 -0.28 -10.87
C THR A 59 -10.10 -0.03 -10.31
N LEU A 60 -9.83 1.20 -9.87
CA LEU A 60 -8.54 1.55 -9.28
C LEU A 60 -8.31 0.78 -7.97
N LEU A 61 -9.32 0.71 -7.11
CA LEU A 61 -9.22 -0.03 -5.85
C LEU A 61 -8.97 -1.52 -6.10
N GLY A 62 -9.66 -2.10 -7.08
CA GLY A 62 -9.41 -3.49 -7.47
C GLY A 62 -8.00 -3.69 -7.98
N LYS A 63 -7.50 -2.75 -8.78
CA LYS A 63 -6.12 -2.81 -9.29
C LYS A 63 -5.10 -2.76 -8.16
N LEU A 64 -5.32 -1.93 -7.16
CA LEU A 64 -4.44 -1.87 -5.99
C LEU A 64 -4.33 -3.25 -5.32
N MET A 65 -5.46 -3.93 -5.15
CA MET A 65 -5.49 -5.26 -4.55
C MET A 65 -4.74 -6.28 -5.40
N LEU A 66 -4.93 -6.23 -6.72
CA LEU A 66 -4.26 -7.16 -7.63
C LEU A 66 -2.76 -6.93 -7.66
N VAL A 67 -2.31 -5.67 -7.62
CA VAL A 67 -0.88 -5.35 -7.55
C VAL A 67 -0.31 -5.84 -6.23
N ALA A 68 -1.04 -5.69 -5.12
CA ALA A 68 -0.59 -6.20 -3.82
C ALA A 68 -0.36 -7.71 -3.89
N ALA A 69 -1.30 -8.46 -4.46
CA ALA A 69 -1.16 -9.91 -4.63
C ALA A 69 0.02 -10.26 -5.54
N GLN A 70 0.21 -9.52 -6.62
CA GLN A 70 1.32 -9.73 -7.54
C GLN A 70 2.65 -9.51 -6.84
N ARG A 71 2.76 -8.46 -6.00
CA ARG A 71 3.98 -8.20 -5.25
C ARG A 71 4.33 -9.34 -4.31
N ALA A 72 3.33 -9.85 -3.59
CA ALA A 72 3.54 -10.99 -2.69
C ALA A 72 3.98 -12.24 -3.46
N ARG A 73 3.36 -12.48 -4.62
CA ARG A 73 3.71 -13.63 -5.45
C ARG A 73 5.16 -13.51 -5.95
N GLU A 74 5.54 -12.35 -6.47
CA GLU A 74 6.89 -12.13 -6.98
C GLU A 74 7.95 -12.20 -5.89
N ALA A 75 7.59 -11.85 -4.67
CA ALA A 75 8.48 -11.98 -3.52
C ALA A 75 8.56 -13.41 -2.97
N GLY A 76 7.76 -14.33 -3.52
CA GLY A 76 7.83 -15.74 -3.15
C GLY A 76 6.89 -16.16 -2.03
N PHE A 77 5.87 -15.37 -1.71
CA PHE A 77 4.99 -15.62 -0.56
C PHE A 77 3.57 -16.05 -0.93
N ALA A 78 3.34 -16.46 -2.18
CA ALA A 78 1.99 -16.86 -2.61
C ALA A 78 1.48 -18.07 -1.84
N GLU A 79 2.33 -19.08 -1.59
CA GLU A 79 1.92 -20.30 -0.92
C GLU A 79 1.89 -20.15 0.61
N SER A 80 2.93 -19.58 1.20
CA SER A 80 2.97 -19.40 2.65
C SER A 80 1.95 -18.38 3.15
N GLY A 81 1.58 -17.46 2.27
CA GLY A 81 0.54 -16.49 2.57
C GLY A 81 1.05 -15.10 2.87
N PHE A 82 0.12 -14.16 2.80
CA PHE A 82 0.41 -12.75 3.04
C PHE A 82 -0.85 -12.06 3.53
N ARG A 83 -0.68 -10.90 4.12
CA ARG A 83 -1.81 -10.08 4.56
C ARG A 83 -1.79 -8.76 3.83
N VAL A 84 -2.98 -8.32 3.42
CA VAL A 84 -3.19 -6.98 2.89
C VAL A 84 -4.06 -6.23 3.88
N ALA A 85 -3.61 -5.05 4.29
CA ALA A 85 -4.34 -4.22 5.24
C ALA A 85 -4.41 -2.80 4.73
N MET A 86 -5.57 -2.16 4.89
CA MET A 86 -5.75 -0.74 4.59
C MET A 86 -6.34 -0.07 5.81
N ASN A 87 -5.68 0.97 6.29
CA ASN A 87 -6.13 1.74 7.44
C ASN A 87 -6.81 3.02 6.96
N ALA A 88 -7.96 3.34 7.52
CA ALA A 88 -8.67 4.59 7.23
C ALA A 88 -9.02 5.27 8.55
N GLY A 89 -8.48 6.46 8.77
CA GLY A 89 -8.79 7.28 9.92
C GLY A 89 -7.95 7.00 11.15
N PRO A 90 -8.17 7.80 12.23
CA PRO A 90 -7.29 7.77 13.40
C PRO A 90 -7.40 6.49 14.22
N ASP A 91 -8.59 5.91 14.38
CA ASP A 91 -8.73 4.69 15.18
C ASP A 91 -8.06 3.48 14.50
N ALA A 92 -7.90 3.52 13.20
CA ALA A 92 -7.19 2.47 12.47
C ALA A 92 -5.68 2.71 12.43
N GLY A 93 -5.22 3.88 12.88
CA GLY A 93 -3.81 4.21 12.87
C GLY A 93 -3.28 4.65 11.52
N GLN A 94 -4.12 5.27 10.70
CA GLN A 94 -3.65 5.80 9.42
C GLN A 94 -2.65 6.94 9.67
N SER A 95 -1.40 6.73 9.26
CA SER A 95 -0.32 7.69 9.53
C SER A 95 -0.11 8.68 8.39
N VAL A 96 -0.40 8.30 7.15
CA VAL A 96 -0.23 9.15 5.97
C VAL A 96 -1.58 9.31 5.28
N PRO A 97 -2.08 10.54 5.08
CA PRO A 97 -3.38 10.76 4.45
C PRO A 97 -3.32 10.66 2.93
N HIS A 98 -2.92 9.51 2.46
CA HIS A 98 -2.89 9.09 1.07
C HIS A 98 -3.17 7.59 1.09
N LEU A 99 -4.28 7.19 0.55
CA LEU A 99 -4.76 5.80 0.57
C LEU A 99 -3.64 4.84 0.21
N HIS A 100 -3.46 3.80 1.02
CA HIS A 100 -2.42 2.81 0.77
C HIS A 100 -2.76 1.47 1.37
N LEU A 101 -2.31 0.42 0.71
CA LEU A 101 -2.36 -0.95 1.21
C LEU A 101 -1.00 -1.31 1.77
N HIS A 102 -1.01 -1.96 2.94
CA HIS A 102 0.17 -2.67 3.43
C HIS A 102 0.13 -4.09 2.92
N VAL A 103 1.24 -4.59 2.42
CA VAL A 103 1.42 -6.00 2.06
C VAL A 103 2.47 -6.57 2.99
N LEU A 104 2.09 -7.53 3.81
CA LEU A 104 2.95 -8.09 4.86
C LEU A 104 3.07 -9.59 4.66
N ALA A 105 4.30 -10.11 4.68
CA ALA A 105 4.55 -11.52 4.48
C ALA A 105 5.90 -11.92 5.07
N GLY A 106 6.14 -13.23 5.13
CA GLY A 106 7.44 -13.76 5.53
C GLY A 106 7.51 -14.23 6.98
N ARG A 107 6.40 -14.14 7.71
CA ARG A 107 6.25 -14.70 9.05
C ARG A 107 4.78 -14.94 9.32
N PRO A 108 4.43 -15.79 10.31
CA PRO A 108 3.04 -15.89 10.75
C PRO A 108 2.56 -14.53 11.27
N LEU A 109 1.34 -14.17 10.87
CA LEU A 109 0.70 -12.94 11.29
C LEU A 109 -0.48 -13.31 12.18
N GLY A 110 -0.62 -12.60 13.28
CA GLY A 110 -1.60 -12.95 14.30
C GLY A 110 -3.04 -12.61 13.92
N TRP A 111 -3.95 -13.18 14.68
CA TRP A 111 -5.36 -12.89 14.60
C TRP A 111 -5.93 -12.78 16.01
N PRO A 112 -6.73 -11.76 16.35
CA PRO A 112 -7.26 -10.70 15.47
C PRO A 112 -6.17 -9.75 14.95
N PRO A 113 -6.45 -9.04 13.85
CA PRO A 113 -5.42 -8.24 13.16
C PRO A 113 -5.05 -6.93 13.87
N GLY A 114 -5.74 -6.59 14.93
CA GLY A 114 -5.45 -5.33 15.62
C GLY A 114 -5.54 -5.37 17.12
#